data_b21ac67d2c3d38637849f4a3d2d7d2fd
#
_entry.id   b21ac67d2c3d38637849f4a3d2d7d2fd
#
_cell.length_a   1.000
_cell.length_b   1.000
_cell.length_c   1.000
_cell.angle_alpha   90.00
_cell.angle_beta   90.00
_cell.angle_gamma   90.00
#
_symmetry.space_group_name_H-M   'P 1'
#
loop_
_entity.id
_entity.type
_entity.pdbx_description
1 polymer ?
#
loop_
_entity_poly.entity_id
_entity_poly.type
_entity_poly.pdbx_seq_one_letter_code
_entity_poly.pdbx_strand_id
1 'polypeptide(L)'
;DLTFTATVKDSTGEPVITEEYRLLEEENYISSIPLDFKRMNFVVESNLPDADIYINDRKVGTLTNGSKTIGPLFWSKGMTIQLKKTINGEEIQTSKETIGENDFVEALSDNPTLQLNFPLAGDYDARKALETFYQAFAKQVKSHTDSTEFAKKYLVGGENNPQFPSFIEALERLREKKSTDVSPDFEVTINTLQLDGKENYHVNYYLEAKNSKAKENGLRYEWINGLNDQIHLVKEPLKEGQLQFVSIDEQTLAWLEKIL
;
A
#
# COMPACT_ATOMS: atom_id res chain seq x y z
N ASP A 1 14.04 24.76 -44.94
CA ASP A 1 13.14 24.08 -43.97
C ASP A 1 12.59 25.10 -43.00
N LEU A 2 11.28 25.19 -42.91
CA LEU A 2 10.59 26.09 -41.99
C LEU A 2 10.04 25.22 -40.81
N THR A 3 10.47 25.54 -39.61
CA THR A 3 9.98 24.88 -38.39
C THR A 3 9.09 25.87 -37.63
N PHE A 4 7.93 25.44 -37.18
CA PHE A 4 7.08 26.26 -36.33
C PHE A 4 6.51 25.38 -35.18
N THR A 5 6.19 26.04 -34.10
CA THR A 5 5.66 25.39 -32.91
C THR A 5 4.21 25.85 -32.72
N ALA A 6 3.28 24.89 -32.65
CA ALA A 6 1.90 25.16 -32.30
C ALA A 6 1.69 24.82 -30.80
N THR A 7 1.11 25.75 -30.06
CA THR A 7 0.83 25.57 -28.63
C THR A 7 -0.66 25.77 -28.36
N VAL A 8 -1.31 24.76 -27.81
CA VAL A 8 -2.65 24.89 -27.25
C VAL A 8 -2.52 25.28 -25.78
N LYS A 9 -3.26 26.31 -25.39
CA LYS A 9 -3.28 26.81 -24.01
C LYS A 9 -4.64 26.54 -23.38
N ASP A 10 -4.65 26.33 -22.07
CA ASP A 10 -5.87 26.21 -21.28
C ASP A 10 -6.54 27.59 -21.05
N SER A 11 -7.66 27.61 -20.33
CA SER A 11 -8.39 28.84 -20.01
C SER A 11 -7.61 29.83 -19.15
N THR A 12 -6.52 29.39 -18.53
CA THR A 12 -5.61 30.24 -17.72
C THR A 12 -4.44 30.79 -18.53
N GLY A 13 -4.30 30.36 -19.78
CA GLY A 13 -3.22 30.75 -20.68
C GLY A 13 -1.98 29.90 -20.62
N GLU A 14 -2.00 28.81 -19.82
CA GLU A 14 -0.88 27.89 -19.69
C GLU A 14 -0.85 26.87 -20.82
N PRO A 15 0.33 26.51 -21.34
CA PRO A 15 0.46 25.54 -22.42
C PRO A 15 0.01 24.14 -21.97
N VAL A 16 -0.91 23.54 -22.69
CA VAL A 16 -1.38 22.16 -22.46
C VAL A 16 -0.70 21.20 -23.42
N ILE A 17 -0.53 21.62 -24.68
CA ILE A 17 0.11 20.86 -25.75
C ILE A 17 1.03 21.81 -26.50
N THR A 18 2.24 21.32 -26.81
CA THR A 18 3.19 22.00 -27.67
C THR A 18 3.72 21.01 -28.70
N GLU A 19 3.47 21.24 -29.98
CA GLU A 19 3.90 20.40 -31.09
C GLU A 19 4.80 21.19 -32.03
N GLU A 20 5.87 20.55 -32.50
CA GLU A 20 6.78 21.13 -33.50
C GLU A 20 6.48 20.52 -34.85
N TYR A 21 6.25 21.40 -35.84
CA TYR A 21 5.98 21.03 -37.21
C TYR A 21 7.10 21.48 -38.11
N ARG A 22 7.53 20.61 -39.01
CA ARG A 22 8.54 20.89 -40.01
C ARG A 22 7.92 20.88 -41.41
N LEU A 23 8.09 21.97 -42.10
CA LEU A 23 7.69 22.09 -43.51
C LEU A 23 8.86 21.79 -44.41
N LEU A 24 8.67 20.87 -45.35
CA LEU A 24 9.65 20.57 -46.35
C LEU A 24 9.49 21.55 -47.53
N GLU A 25 10.57 22.02 -48.13
CA GLU A 25 10.63 23.07 -49.16
C GLU A 25 9.90 22.75 -50.48
N GLU A 26 9.38 21.54 -50.65
CA GLU A 26 8.79 21.09 -51.91
C GLU A 26 7.33 21.55 -52.15
N GLU A 27 6.67 22.13 -51.14
CA GLU A 27 5.29 22.56 -51.25
C GLU A 27 5.14 24.09 -51.22
N ASN A 28 4.98 24.68 -52.41
CA ASN A 28 4.83 26.12 -52.56
C ASN A 28 3.55 26.77 -52.02
N TYR A 29 2.67 26.03 -51.36
CA TYR A 29 1.42 26.54 -50.79
C TYR A 29 1.06 25.92 -49.45
N ILE A 30 1.07 26.72 -48.41
CA ILE A 30 0.47 26.38 -47.11
C ILE A 30 -0.89 27.10 -47.06
N SER A 31 -1.94 26.41 -47.40
CA SER A 31 -3.30 26.97 -47.25
C SER A 31 -3.92 26.64 -45.87
N SER A 32 -3.56 25.54 -45.26
CA SER A 32 -3.93 25.16 -43.89
C SER A 32 -3.09 23.97 -43.44
N ILE A 33 -2.66 24.00 -42.19
CA ILE A 33 -2.08 22.82 -41.53
C ILE A 33 -3.17 22.24 -40.65
N PRO A 34 -3.64 21.02 -40.92
CA PRO A 34 -4.56 20.35 -40.02
C PRO A 34 -3.82 20.01 -38.73
N LEU A 35 -4.09 20.76 -37.69
CA LEU A 35 -3.65 20.39 -36.34
C LEU A 35 -4.56 19.26 -35.85
N ASP A 36 -4.14 18.03 -36.05
CA ASP A 36 -4.89 16.86 -35.64
C ASP A 36 -4.59 16.53 -34.18
N PHE A 37 -5.15 17.34 -33.30
CA PHE A 37 -5.09 17.02 -31.85
C PHE A 37 -6.09 15.92 -31.57
N LYS A 38 -5.57 14.73 -31.28
CA LYS A 38 -6.41 13.59 -30.85
C LYS A 38 -7.08 13.91 -29.53
N ARG A 39 -8.42 13.95 -29.54
CA ARG A 39 -9.23 14.01 -28.34
C ARG A 39 -9.44 12.61 -27.81
N MET A 40 -9.32 12.45 -26.50
CA MET A 40 -9.46 11.16 -25.87
C MET A 40 -10.24 11.25 -24.58
N ASN A 41 -10.98 10.19 -24.31
CA ASN A 41 -11.55 9.89 -23.01
C ASN A 41 -10.96 8.57 -22.54
N PHE A 42 -10.77 8.44 -21.25
CA PHE A 42 -10.36 7.17 -20.65
C PHE A 42 -10.93 7.05 -19.23
N VAL A 43 -11.05 5.83 -18.78
CA VAL A 43 -11.45 5.52 -17.40
C VAL A 43 -10.19 5.29 -16.59
N VAL A 44 -10.09 5.91 -15.44
CA VAL A 44 -9.03 5.64 -14.45
C VAL A 44 -9.65 4.83 -13.34
N GLU A 45 -9.03 3.70 -13.01
CA GLU A 45 -9.43 2.83 -11.90
C GLU A 45 -8.29 2.63 -10.92
N SER A 46 -8.61 2.43 -9.65
CA SER A 46 -7.64 2.22 -8.58
C SER A 46 -8.19 1.39 -7.43
N ASN A 47 -7.30 0.77 -6.69
CA ASN A 47 -7.58 0.06 -5.43
C ASN A 47 -7.85 0.99 -4.23
N LEU A 48 -7.66 2.32 -4.39
CA LEU A 48 -8.02 3.31 -3.38
C LEU A 48 -9.13 4.23 -3.90
N PRO A 49 -10.32 4.25 -3.27
CA PRO A 49 -11.35 5.22 -3.57
C PRO A 49 -10.88 6.64 -3.25
N ASP A 50 -11.47 7.64 -3.89
CA ASP A 50 -11.26 9.06 -3.61
C ASP A 50 -9.81 9.56 -3.76
N ALA A 51 -8.96 8.87 -4.52
CA ALA A 51 -7.63 9.34 -4.86
C ALA A 51 -7.71 10.48 -5.89
N ASP A 52 -6.82 11.46 -5.75
CA ASP A 52 -6.71 12.57 -6.68
C ASP A 52 -5.95 12.17 -7.94
N ILE A 53 -6.46 12.59 -9.10
CA ILE A 53 -5.90 12.28 -10.41
C ILE A 53 -5.08 13.46 -10.89
N TYR A 54 -3.82 13.21 -11.22
CA TYR A 54 -2.89 14.19 -11.76
C TYR A 54 -2.50 13.81 -13.18
N ILE A 55 -2.60 14.76 -14.13
CA ILE A 55 -2.08 14.65 -15.48
C ILE A 55 -1.06 15.77 -15.68
N ASN A 56 0.16 15.40 -16.11
CA ASN A 56 1.29 16.33 -16.21
C ASN A 56 1.47 17.18 -14.94
N ASP A 57 1.40 16.51 -13.76
CA ASP A 57 1.50 17.10 -12.42
C ASP A 57 0.38 18.11 -12.04
N ARG A 58 -0.68 18.20 -12.85
CA ARG A 58 -1.87 19.02 -12.53
C ARG A 58 -3.03 18.14 -12.09
N LYS A 59 -3.67 18.50 -11.00
CA LYS A 59 -4.88 17.81 -10.54
C LYS A 59 -6.03 18.08 -11.52
N VAL A 60 -6.57 17.00 -12.12
CA VAL A 60 -7.68 17.05 -13.07
C VAL A 60 -8.98 16.48 -12.49
N GLY A 61 -8.92 15.85 -11.35
CA GLY A 61 -10.12 15.30 -10.69
C GLY A 61 -9.79 14.44 -9.50
N THR A 62 -10.82 13.78 -8.98
CA THR A 62 -10.75 12.83 -7.88
C THR A 62 -11.60 11.61 -8.25
N LEU A 63 -11.13 10.41 -7.96
CA LEU A 63 -11.88 9.17 -8.17
C LEU A 63 -13.16 9.18 -7.33
N THR A 64 -14.19 8.54 -7.83
CA THR A 64 -15.42 8.27 -7.08
C THR A 64 -15.61 6.77 -6.99
N ASN A 65 -15.54 6.22 -5.80
CA ASN A 65 -15.59 4.77 -5.58
C ASN A 65 -14.52 3.98 -6.37
N GLY A 66 -13.33 4.55 -6.49
CA GLY A 66 -12.21 3.90 -7.16
C GLY A 66 -12.17 4.03 -8.68
N SER A 67 -13.12 4.76 -9.30
CA SER A 67 -13.18 4.93 -10.76
C SER A 67 -13.58 6.33 -11.16
N LYS A 68 -13.10 6.80 -12.32
CA LYS A 68 -13.56 8.04 -12.96
C LYS A 68 -13.22 8.09 -14.43
N THR A 69 -14.18 8.55 -15.23
CA THR A 69 -13.94 8.93 -16.62
C THR A 69 -13.29 10.31 -16.68
N ILE A 70 -12.18 10.41 -17.39
CA ILE A 70 -11.44 11.63 -17.67
C ILE A 70 -11.55 11.97 -19.14
N GLY A 71 -11.78 13.22 -19.45
CA GLY A 71 -11.82 13.74 -20.82
C GLY A 71 -13.07 14.57 -21.13
N PRO A 72 -13.18 15.09 -22.37
CA PRO A 72 -12.18 14.93 -23.42
C PRO A 72 -10.90 15.70 -23.15
N LEU A 73 -9.76 15.03 -23.29
CA LEU A 73 -8.44 15.62 -23.21
C LEU A 73 -7.76 15.57 -24.58
N PHE A 74 -6.86 16.51 -24.83
CA PHE A 74 -5.95 16.42 -25.96
C PHE A 74 -4.72 15.63 -25.56
N TRP A 75 -4.46 14.55 -26.29
CA TRP A 75 -3.24 13.76 -26.05
C TRP A 75 -2.01 14.47 -26.61
N SER A 76 -0.91 14.42 -25.88
CA SER A 76 0.41 14.81 -26.35
C SER A 76 1.44 13.76 -25.97
N LYS A 77 2.49 13.64 -26.80
CA LYS A 77 3.58 12.71 -26.52
C LYS A 77 4.25 13.05 -25.18
N GLY A 78 4.38 12.02 -24.34
CA GLY A 78 4.97 12.19 -23.01
C GLY A 78 3.99 12.67 -21.93
N MET A 79 2.68 12.72 -22.23
CA MET A 79 1.66 12.94 -21.21
C MET A 79 1.76 11.89 -20.11
N THR A 80 1.77 12.32 -18.86
CA THR A 80 1.89 11.43 -17.70
C THR A 80 0.65 11.48 -16.84
N ILE A 81 0.36 10.37 -16.19
CA ILE A 81 -0.71 10.26 -15.21
C ILE A 81 -0.20 9.66 -13.90
N GLN A 82 -0.73 10.13 -12.79
CA GLN A 82 -0.41 9.65 -11.44
C GLN A 82 -1.61 9.85 -10.53
N LEU A 83 -1.80 8.95 -9.58
CA LEU A 83 -2.76 9.15 -8.50
C LEU A 83 -2.02 9.51 -7.22
N LYS A 84 -2.66 10.39 -6.43
CA LYS A 84 -2.20 10.78 -5.10
C LYS A 84 -3.35 10.75 -4.12
N LYS A 85 -3.06 10.39 -2.87
CA LYS A 85 -4.02 10.45 -1.77
C LYS A 85 -3.31 10.82 -0.48
N THR A 86 -3.94 11.67 0.33
CA THR A 86 -3.47 11.98 1.67
C THR A 86 -4.28 11.16 2.67
N ILE A 87 -3.60 10.39 3.52
CA ILE A 87 -4.20 9.60 4.59
C ILE A 87 -3.48 10.00 5.89
N ASN A 88 -4.24 10.47 6.87
CA ASN A 88 -3.73 10.92 8.17
C ASN A 88 -2.53 11.90 8.09
N GLY A 89 -2.55 12.77 7.06
CA GLY A 89 -1.50 13.78 6.84
C GLY A 89 -0.31 13.30 6.01
N GLU A 90 -0.25 12.04 5.65
CA GLU A 90 0.78 11.49 4.76
C GLU A 90 0.29 11.37 3.33
N GLU A 91 1.08 11.88 2.36
CA GLU A 91 0.80 11.71 0.93
C GLU A 91 1.36 10.38 0.44
N ILE A 92 0.48 9.55 -0.12
CA ILE A 92 0.85 8.36 -0.89
C ILE A 92 0.55 8.59 -2.37
N GLN A 93 1.30 7.91 -3.23
CA GLN A 93 1.17 8.09 -4.68
C GLN A 93 1.45 6.78 -5.43
N THR A 94 0.84 6.64 -6.62
CA THR A 94 1.18 5.57 -7.56
C THR A 94 2.48 5.87 -8.29
N SER A 95 3.01 4.92 -9.05
CA SER A 95 3.99 5.23 -10.09
C SER A 95 3.44 6.29 -11.05
N LYS A 96 4.32 7.10 -11.61
CA LYS A 96 3.96 8.01 -12.69
C LYS A 96 4.04 7.25 -14.01
N GLU A 97 2.90 7.03 -14.65
CA GLU A 97 2.79 6.30 -15.90
C GLU A 97 2.76 7.28 -17.09
N THR A 98 3.44 6.92 -18.17
CA THR A 98 3.35 7.68 -19.43
C THR A 98 2.22 7.12 -20.26
N ILE A 99 1.30 7.99 -20.68
CA ILE A 99 0.19 7.61 -21.53
C ILE A 99 0.70 7.52 -22.98
N GLY A 100 0.82 6.30 -23.49
CA GLY A 100 1.27 6.04 -24.85
C GLY A 100 0.16 6.23 -25.90
N GLU A 101 0.56 6.48 -27.14
CA GLU A 101 -0.41 6.55 -28.25
C GLU A 101 -1.14 5.21 -28.43
N ASN A 102 -0.47 4.10 -28.21
CA ASN A 102 -1.03 2.76 -28.38
C ASN A 102 -1.99 2.34 -27.26
N ASP A 103 -1.93 2.99 -26.10
CA ASP A 103 -2.85 2.71 -25.00
C ASP A 103 -4.31 3.08 -25.36
N PHE A 104 -4.50 3.80 -26.43
CA PHE A 104 -5.79 4.31 -26.89
C PHE A 104 -6.26 3.78 -28.26
N VAL A 105 -5.35 3.21 -29.06
CA VAL A 105 -5.67 2.79 -30.44
C VAL A 105 -6.38 1.44 -30.50
N GLU A 106 -6.24 0.60 -29.50
CA GLU A 106 -6.89 -0.72 -29.46
C GLU A 106 -8.38 -0.68 -29.07
N ALA A 107 -8.84 0.40 -28.48
CA ALA A 107 -10.23 0.51 -28.05
C ALA A 107 -11.09 1.18 -29.13
N LEU A 108 -11.51 0.43 -30.15
CA LEU A 108 -12.57 0.81 -31.09
C LEU A 108 -13.98 0.82 -30.47
N SER A 109 -14.09 0.48 -29.19
CA SER A 109 -15.32 0.56 -28.42
C SER A 109 -14.99 0.98 -26.99
N ASP A 110 -15.64 2.01 -26.54
CA ASP A 110 -15.71 2.46 -25.15
C ASP A 110 -14.38 2.81 -24.47
N ASN A 111 -14.30 3.96 -23.91
CA ASN A 111 -13.17 4.59 -23.21
C ASN A 111 -12.17 3.59 -22.62
N PRO A 112 -10.89 3.56 -23.07
CA PRO A 112 -9.89 2.65 -22.53
C PRO A 112 -9.73 2.85 -21.03
N THR A 113 -9.48 1.77 -20.29
CA THR A 113 -9.31 1.79 -18.82
C THR A 113 -7.84 1.75 -18.48
N LEU A 114 -7.39 2.72 -17.69
CA LEU A 114 -6.07 2.76 -17.08
C LEU A 114 -6.17 2.32 -15.61
N GLN A 115 -5.53 1.21 -15.29
CA GLN A 115 -5.48 0.68 -13.94
C GLN A 115 -4.25 1.23 -13.22
N LEU A 116 -4.45 2.10 -12.24
CA LEU A 116 -3.39 2.72 -11.45
C LEU A 116 -3.55 2.35 -9.98
N ASN A 117 -2.84 1.33 -9.53
CA ASN A 117 -2.94 0.85 -8.16
C ASN A 117 -1.84 1.39 -7.27
N PHE A 118 -2.22 1.77 -6.05
CA PHE A 118 -1.26 2.03 -4.98
C PHE A 118 -0.66 0.69 -4.53
N PRO A 119 0.65 0.66 -4.29
CA PRO A 119 1.31 -0.54 -3.78
C PRO A 119 1.00 -0.70 -2.28
N LEU A 120 -0.17 -1.24 -1.97
CA LEU A 120 -0.62 -1.52 -0.61
C LEU A 120 -0.31 -2.95 -0.25
N ALA A 121 -0.02 -3.20 1.04
CA ALA A 121 0.03 -4.55 1.56
C ALA A 121 -1.38 -5.17 1.54
N GLY A 122 -1.47 -6.44 1.19
CA GLY A 122 -2.71 -7.18 1.20
C GLY A 122 -2.93 -7.96 2.50
N ASP A 123 -4.12 -8.51 2.67
CA ASP A 123 -4.46 -9.35 3.84
C ASP A 123 -3.50 -10.53 4.01
N TYR A 124 -3.04 -11.12 2.89
CA TYR A 124 -2.07 -12.20 2.94
C TYR A 124 -0.73 -11.76 3.52
N ASP A 125 -0.25 -10.58 3.15
CA ASP A 125 1.02 -10.03 3.63
C ASP A 125 0.93 -9.72 5.13
N ALA A 126 -0.16 -9.07 5.57
CA ALA A 126 -0.41 -8.77 6.97
C ALA A 126 -0.54 -10.05 7.81
N ARG A 127 -1.30 -11.04 7.32
CA ARG A 127 -1.43 -12.34 7.96
C ARG A 127 -0.09 -13.01 8.14
N LYS A 128 0.70 -13.11 7.06
CA LYS A 128 2.01 -13.78 7.08
C LYS A 128 3.00 -13.09 8.01
N ALA A 129 3.00 -11.77 8.03
CA ALA A 129 3.84 -10.98 8.91
C ALA A 129 3.47 -11.17 10.40
N LEU A 130 2.16 -11.18 10.72
CA LEU A 130 1.68 -11.46 12.08
C LEU A 130 2.00 -12.89 12.54
N GLU A 131 1.77 -13.91 11.71
CA GLU A 131 2.14 -15.30 12.01
C GLU A 131 3.64 -15.40 12.30
N THR A 132 4.48 -14.77 11.47
CA THR A 132 5.93 -14.74 11.65
C THR A 132 6.32 -14.07 12.98
N PHE A 133 5.66 -12.95 13.32
CA PHE A 133 5.87 -12.28 14.59
C PHE A 133 5.54 -13.20 15.78
N TYR A 134 4.36 -13.83 15.79
CA TYR A 134 3.94 -14.69 16.91
C TYR A 134 4.85 -15.90 17.07
N GLN A 135 5.31 -16.51 15.99
CA GLN A 135 6.31 -17.56 16.02
C GLN A 135 7.65 -17.07 16.62
N ALA A 136 8.09 -15.88 16.20
CA ALA A 136 9.30 -15.26 16.72
C ALA A 136 9.16 -14.91 18.23
N PHE A 137 7.98 -14.41 18.63
CA PHE A 137 7.67 -14.10 20.02
C PHE A 137 7.73 -15.34 20.92
N ALA A 138 7.08 -16.43 20.52
CA ALA A 138 7.12 -17.69 21.25
C ALA A 138 8.56 -18.25 21.35
N LYS A 139 9.35 -18.11 20.29
CA LYS A 139 10.77 -18.49 20.30
C LYS A 139 11.60 -17.60 21.24
N GLN A 140 11.30 -16.29 21.25
CA GLN A 140 11.98 -15.33 22.13
C GLN A 140 11.72 -15.60 23.61
N VAL A 141 10.50 -15.97 23.98
CA VAL A 141 10.15 -16.37 25.36
C VAL A 141 10.99 -17.56 25.84
N LYS A 142 11.30 -18.52 24.95
CA LYS A 142 12.09 -19.71 25.26
C LYS A 142 13.60 -19.46 25.22
N SER A 143 14.03 -18.47 24.48
CA SER A 143 15.44 -18.13 24.38
C SER A 143 15.85 -17.27 25.58
N HIS A 144 17.11 -17.40 26.02
CA HIS A 144 17.69 -16.49 26.99
C HIS A 144 18.32 -15.25 26.33
N THR A 145 17.84 -14.89 25.10
CA THR A 145 18.34 -13.72 24.39
C THR A 145 17.71 -12.43 24.93
N ASP A 146 18.34 -11.32 24.68
CA ASP A 146 17.94 -10.01 25.19
C ASP A 146 16.54 -9.61 24.70
N SER A 147 15.63 -9.32 25.64
CA SER A 147 14.27 -8.84 25.38
C SER A 147 14.28 -7.45 24.73
N THR A 148 15.29 -6.64 25.08
CA THR A 148 15.44 -5.27 24.57
C THR A 148 15.63 -5.27 23.05
N GLU A 149 16.53 -6.09 22.54
CA GLU A 149 16.79 -6.17 21.10
C GLU A 149 15.56 -6.70 20.32
N PHE A 150 14.85 -7.66 20.91
CA PHE A 150 13.59 -8.13 20.32
C PHE A 150 12.52 -7.03 20.26
N ALA A 151 12.34 -6.30 21.36
CA ALA A 151 11.37 -5.19 21.40
C ALA A 151 11.72 -4.08 20.41
N LYS A 152 13.00 -3.70 20.30
CA LYS A 152 13.47 -2.73 19.30
C LYS A 152 13.16 -3.15 17.88
N LYS A 153 13.27 -4.44 17.58
CA LYS A 153 12.99 -4.98 16.25
C LYS A 153 11.50 -4.89 15.87
N TYR A 154 10.61 -5.13 16.83
CA TYR A 154 9.18 -5.28 16.56
C TYR A 154 8.30 -4.11 16.98
N LEU A 155 8.86 -3.06 17.57
CA LEU A 155 8.14 -1.82 17.89
C LEU A 155 8.64 -0.66 17.05
N VAL A 156 7.72 0.06 16.42
CA VAL A 156 8.06 1.30 15.69
C VAL A 156 8.67 2.32 16.64
N GLY A 157 9.83 2.85 16.28
CA GLY A 157 10.58 3.76 17.15
C GLY A 157 11.38 3.07 18.25
N GLY A 158 11.35 1.74 18.35
CA GLY A 158 12.14 0.98 19.32
C GLY A 158 11.91 1.46 20.75
N GLU A 159 12.98 1.86 21.45
CA GLU A 159 12.91 2.36 22.84
C GLU A 159 12.03 3.60 23.03
N ASN A 160 11.79 4.37 21.96
CA ASN A 160 10.92 5.54 22.00
C ASN A 160 9.43 5.20 21.86
N ASN A 161 9.08 3.93 21.60
CA ASN A 161 7.70 3.51 21.57
C ASN A 161 7.10 3.53 22.98
N PRO A 162 5.93 4.16 23.21
CA PRO A 162 5.29 4.23 24.52
C PRO A 162 5.07 2.87 25.19
N GLN A 163 4.88 1.82 24.39
CA GLN A 163 4.64 0.45 24.87
C GLN A 163 5.92 -0.36 25.11
N PHE A 164 7.10 0.20 24.80
CA PHE A 164 8.36 -0.52 24.93
C PHE A 164 8.60 -1.10 26.34
N PRO A 165 8.39 -0.36 27.44
CA PRO A 165 8.57 -0.93 28.79
C PRO A 165 7.62 -2.08 29.10
N SER A 166 6.32 -1.93 28.79
CA SER A 166 5.30 -2.95 29.05
C SER A 166 5.50 -4.20 28.20
N PHE A 167 6.00 -4.04 26.98
CA PHE A 167 6.32 -5.15 26.08
C PHE A 167 7.48 -5.99 26.62
N ILE A 168 8.54 -5.36 27.11
CA ILE A 168 9.67 -6.06 27.75
C ILE A 168 9.21 -6.76 29.02
N GLU A 169 8.44 -6.08 29.88
CA GLU A 169 7.92 -6.66 31.11
C GLU A 169 7.07 -7.92 30.84
N ALA A 170 6.23 -7.89 29.80
CA ALA A 170 5.44 -9.06 29.38
C ALA A 170 6.34 -10.23 28.95
N LEU A 171 7.40 -9.98 28.18
CA LEU A 171 8.37 -11.00 27.77
C LEU A 171 9.10 -11.63 28.97
N GLU A 172 9.51 -10.81 29.93
CA GLU A 172 10.23 -11.26 31.11
C GLU A 172 9.33 -12.08 32.04
N ARG A 173 8.09 -11.63 32.29
CA ARG A 173 7.09 -12.40 33.05
C ARG A 173 6.82 -13.77 32.44
N LEU A 174 6.73 -13.85 31.10
CA LEU A 174 6.54 -15.11 30.39
C LEU A 174 7.73 -16.08 30.60
N ARG A 175 8.94 -15.56 30.57
CA ARG A 175 10.16 -16.34 30.81
C ARG A 175 10.21 -16.91 32.22
N GLU A 176 9.82 -16.12 33.22
CA GLU A 176 9.82 -16.54 34.64
C GLU A 176 8.82 -17.68 34.93
N LYS A 177 7.70 -17.71 34.21
CA LYS A 177 6.66 -18.73 34.35
C LYS A 177 7.09 -20.14 33.92
N LYS A 178 8.35 -20.35 33.46
CA LYS A 178 8.88 -21.62 32.96
C LYS A 178 7.88 -22.33 32.08
N SER A 179 7.54 -21.70 30.97
CA SER A 179 6.65 -22.30 30.02
C SER A 179 7.14 -23.67 29.59
N THR A 180 6.23 -24.59 29.58
CA THR A 180 6.42 -25.95 29.09
C THR A 180 7.09 -25.92 27.71
N ASP A 181 7.79 -27.02 27.33
CA ASP A 181 8.42 -27.21 26.00
C ASP A 181 7.43 -27.09 24.78
N VAL A 182 6.35 -26.41 24.93
CA VAL A 182 5.30 -26.26 23.91
C VAL A 182 5.61 -25.08 23.02
N SER A 183 5.69 -25.32 21.73
CA SER A 183 5.70 -24.28 20.69
C SER A 183 4.39 -24.35 19.95
N PRO A 184 3.44 -23.46 20.22
CA PRO A 184 2.21 -23.43 19.45
C PRO A 184 2.49 -22.99 18.03
N ASP A 185 1.71 -23.54 17.10
CA ASP A 185 1.60 -23.00 15.74
C ASP A 185 0.52 -21.91 15.78
N PHE A 186 0.87 -20.74 15.31
CA PHE A 186 -0.04 -19.62 15.23
C PHE A 186 -0.67 -19.50 13.85
N GLU A 187 -1.97 -19.31 13.83
CA GLU A 187 -2.72 -19.04 12.62
C GLU A 187 -3.49 -17.72 12.79
N VAL A 188 -3.37 -16.85 11.83
CA VAL A 188 -4.00 -15.52 11.81
C VAL A 188 -5.05 -15.47 10.72
N THR A 189 -6.24 -14.98 11.07
CA THR A 189 -7.28 -14.64 10.10
C THR A 189 -7.57 -13.16 10.17
N ILE A 190 -7.31 -12.44 9.09
CA ILE A 190 -7.59 -11.01 9.01
C ILE A 190 -9.10 -10.78 8.84
N ASN A 191 -9.69 -10.00 9.73
CA ASN A 191 -11.07 -9.56 9.63
C ASN A 191 -11.15 -8.23 8.85
N THR A 192 -10.29 -7.28 9.20
CA THR A 192 -10.17 -6.00 8.46
C THR A 192 -8.72 -5.54 8.44
N LEU A 193 -8.32 -4.96 7.31
CA LEU A 193 -7.03 -4.29 7.12
C LEU A 193 -7.31 -2.91 6.53
N GLN A 194 -7.06 -1.87 7.30
CA GLN A 194 -7.33 -0.50 6.90
C GLN A 194 -6.05 0.32 6.91
N LEU A 195 -5.73 0.93 5.78
CA LEU A 195 -4.57 1.81 5.65
C LEU A 195 -4.71 3.03 6.56
N ASP A 196 -3.67 3.31 7.35
CA ASP A 196 -3.58 4.41 8.31
C ASP A 196 -2.25 5.15 8.16
N GLY A 197 -2.07 5.85 7.05
CA GLY A 197 -0.82 6.47 6.65
C GLY A 197 -0.13 5.72 5.52
N LYS A 198 1.17 5.98 5.33
CA LYS A 198 1.89 5.51 4.15
C LYS A 198 2.12 3.99 4.14
N GLU A 199 2.48 3.43 5.26
CA GLU A 199 2.82 2.01 5.43
C GLU A 199 2.26 1.43 6.73
N ASN A 200 1.40 2.21 7.42
CA ASN A 200 0.76 1.79 8.65
C ASN A 200 -0.67 1.32 8.37
N TYR A 201 -1.10 0.34 9.13
CA TYR A 201 -2.42 -0.26 8.98
C TYR A 201 -3.04 -0.48 10.36
N HIS A 202 -4.32 -0.19 10.50
CA HIS A 202 -5.16 -0.77 11.52
C HIS A 202 -5.57 -2.16 11.06
N VAL A 203 -5.23 -3.17 11.83
CA VAL A 203 -5.59 -4.55 11.55
C VAL A 203 -6.47 -5.09 12.67
N ASN A 204 -7.64 -5.61 12.30
CA ASN A 204 -8.48 -6.41 13.17
C ASN A 204 -8.40 -7.86 12.73
N TYR A 205 -8.14 -8.76 13.64
CA TYR A 205 -7.89 -10.15 13.30
C TYR A 205 -8.27 -11.12 14.41
N TYR A 206 -8.38 -12.35 14.02
CA TYR A 206 -8.52 -13.53 14.87
C TYR A 206 -7.18 -14.26 14.93
N LEU A 207 -6.74 -14.61 16.14
CA LEU A 207 -5.51 -15.34 16.38
C LEU A 207 -5.83 -16.68 17.04
N GLU A 208 -5.36 -17.76 16.45
CA GLU A 208 -5.47 -19.11 16.96
C GLU A 208 -4.08 -19.67 17.25
N ALA A 209 -3.93 -20.30 18.41
CA ALA A 209 -2.72 -21.04 18.79
C ALA A 209 -3.05 -22.53 18.88
N LYS A 210 -2.40 -23.33 18.03
CA LYS A 210 -2.54 -24.80 17.98
C LYS A 210 -1.39 -25.44 18.74
N ASN A 211 -1.68 -26.14 19.81
CA ASN A 211 -0.66 -26.77 20.61
C ASN A 211 -0.39 -28.20 20.12
N SER A 212 0.82 -28.44 19.59
CA SER A 212 1.21 -29.72 19.00
C SER A 212 1.37 -30.88 20.02
N LYS A 213 1.65 -30.57 21.28
CA LYS A 213 1.82 -31.62 22.35
C LYS A 213 0.49 -32.14 22.89
N ALA A 214 -0.61 -31.46 22.65
CA ALA A 214 -1.94 -31.92 23.07
C ALA A 214 -2.48 -33.10 22.26
N LYS A 215 -1.73 -33.61 21.26
CA LYS A 215 -2.14 -34.78 20.45
C LYS A 215 -2.38 -36.05 21.26
N GLU A 216 -1.75 -36.20 22.40
CA GLU A 216 -1.97 -37.35 23.28
C GLU A 216 -3.19 -37.25 24.20
N ASN A 217 -3.70 -36.00 24.44
CA ASN A 217 -4.82 -35.69 25.34
C ASN A 217 -5.96 -34.87 24.74
N GLY A 218 -6.03 -34.76 23.41
CA GLY A 218 -6.97 -33.91 22.72
C GLY A 218 -6.33 -32.54 22.34
N LEU A 219 -6.64 -32.09 21.13
CA LEU A 219 -6.15 -30.79 20.63
C LEU A 219 -6.66 -29.67 21.54
N ARG A 220 -5.78 -28.95 22.21
CA ARG A 220 -6.12 -27.69 22.86
C ARG A 220 -5.97 -26.57 21.86
N TYR A 221 -7.07 -25.90 21.60
CA TYR A 221 -7.11 -24.68 20.82
C TYR A 221 -7.34 -23.52 21.78
N GLU A 222 -6.42 -22.58 21.77
CA GLU A 222 -6.64 -21.30 22.40
C GLU A 222 -6.79 -20.25 21.31
N TRP A 223 -7.82 -19.44 21.42
CA TRP A 223 -8.12 -18.42 20.40
C TRP A 223 -8.53 -17.10 21.04
N ILE A 224 -8.28 -16.04 20.33
CA ILE A 224 -8.75 -14.70 20.68
C ILE A 224 -9.23 -14.00 19.40
N ASN A 225 -10.35 -13.32 19.51
CA ASN A 225 -10.99 -12.64 18.40
C ASN A 225 -11.04 -11.13 18.65
N GLY A 226 -11.01 -10.37 17.55
CA GLY A 226 -11.17 -8.93 17.58
C GLY A 226 -9.97 -8.16 18.12
N LEU A 227 -8.77 -8.73 18.01
CA LEU A 227 -7.54 -7.98 18.27
C LEU A 227 -7.43 -6.78 17.32
N ASN A 228 -7.10 -5.62 17.87
CA ASN A 228 -6.99 -4.38 17.13
C ASN A 228 -5.58 -3.80 17.30
N ASP A 229 -4.71 -4.12 16.37
CA ASP A 229 -3.35 -3.63 16.37
C ASP A 229 -3.13 -2.58 15.30
N GLN A 230 -2.20 -1.68 15.55
CA GLN A 230 -1.66 -0.79 14.54
C GLN A 230 -0.27 -1.28 14.18
N ILE A 231 -0.12 -1.68 12.91
CA ILE A 231 1.11 -2.28 12.40
C ILE A 231 1.71 -1.47 11.27
N HIS A 232 3.02 -1.49 11.18
CA HIS A 232 3.80 -0.98 10.08
C HIS A 232 4.24 -2.17 9.21
N LEU A 233 3.83 -2.20 7.95
CA LEU A 233 4.25 -3.20 6.98
C LEU A 233 5.17 -2.56 5.94
N VAL A 234 6.38 -3.08 5.83
CA VAL A 234 7.32 -2.65 4.81
C VAL A 234 6.91 -3.24 3.46
N LYS A 235 6.96 -2.40 2.43
CA LYS A 235 6.65 -2.81 1.05
C LYS A 235 7.67 -3.81 0.52
N GLU A 236 7.22 -4.56 -0.39
CA GLU A 236 7.84 -5.56 -1.25
C GLU A 236 9.34 -5.84 -1.17
N PRO A 237 9.68 -7.10 -1.14
CA PRO A 237 8.90 -8.23 -0.62
C PRO A 237 8.94 -8.22 0.90
N LEU A 238 7.82 -8.50 1.56
CA LEU A 238 7.80 -8.68 3.01
C LEU A 238 8.75 -9.82 3.39
N LYS A 239 9.76 -9.48 4.16
CA LYS A 239 10.76 -10.43 4.68
C LYS A 239 10.47 -10.66 6.15
N GLU A 240 10.96 -11.79 6.65
CA GLU A 240 10.89 -12.09 8.07
C GLU A 240 11.43 -10.91 8.90
N GLY A 241 10.65 -10.47 9.88
CA GLY A 241 11.03 -9.40 10.79
C GLY A 241 10.78 -7.97 10.30
N GLN A 242 10.08 -7.79 9.18
CA GLN A 242 9.71 -6.47 8.69
C GLN A 242 8.38 -5.92 9.25
N LEU A 243 7.62 -6.73 9.98
CA LEU A 243 6.49 -6.24 10.76
C LEU A 243 7.00 -5.47 11.98
N GLN A 244 6.46 -4.29 12.21
CA GLN A 244 6.63 -3.55 13.45
C GLN A 244 5.25 -3.10 13.95
N PHE A 245 5.02 -3.15 15.25
CA PHE A 245 3.82 -2.61 15.86
C PHE A 245 4.02 -1.12 16.14
N VAL A 246 3.11 -0.30 15.66
CA VAL A 246 2.91 1.06 16.12
C VAL A 246 2.28 1.00 17.51
N SER A 247 1.24 0.15 17.63
CA SER A 247 0.63 -0.23 18.91
C SER A 247 0.16 -1.68 18.87
N ILE A 248 0.31 -2.40 19.98
CA ILE A 248 -0.17 -3.76 20.17
C ILE A 248 -1.30 -3.74 21.21
N ASP A 249 -2.36 -4.49 20.96
CA ASP A 249 -3.49 -4.62 21.87
C ASP A 249 -3.04 -5.26 23.18
N GLU A 250 -3.41 -4.66 24.32
CA GLU A 250 -3.06 -5.20 25.66
C GLU A 250 -3.65 -6.59 25.87
N GLN A 251 -4.80 -6.90 25.26
CA GLN A 251 -5.39 -8.24 25.30
C GLN A 251 -4.50 -9.28 24.62
N THR A 252 -3.77 -8.90 23.56
CA THR A 252 -2.82 -9.78 22.89
C THR A 252 -1.73 -10.25 23.84
N LEU A 253 -1.10 -9.34 24.57
CA LEU A 253 -0.05 -9.68 25.54
C LEU A 253 -0.58 -10.53 26.67
N ALA A 254 -1.75 -10.17 27.24
CA ALA A 254 -2.39 -10.92 28.30
C ALA A 254 -2.80 -12.34 27.86
N TRP A 255 -3.23 -12.50 26.62
CA TRP A 255 -3.57 -13.82 26.06
C TRP A 255 -2.32 -14.68 25.83
N LEU A 256 -1.25 -14.10 25.27
CA LEU A 256 0.03 -14.78 25.10
C LEU A 256 0.57 -15.32 26.44
N GLU A 257 0.38 -14.58 27.55
CA GLU A 257 0.73 -15.02 28.89
C GLU A 257 -0.04 -16.26 29.38
N LYS A 258 -1.19 -16.56 28.80
CA LYS A 258 -1.98 -17.76 29.14
C LYS A 258 -1.57 -18.99 28.35
N ILE A 259 -1.09 -18.81 27.13
CA ILE A 259 -0.83 -19.91 26.21
C ILE A 259 0.65 -20.32 26.14
N LEU A 260 1.56 -19.41 26.42
CA LEU A 260 3.00 -19.64 26.45
C LEU A 260 3.49 -19.95 27.85
#